data_160d58f547b34b608e2ea3e2498215b3
#
_entry.id   160d58f547b34b608e2ea3e2498215b3
#
_cell.length_a   1.000
_cell.length_b   1.000
_cell.length_c   1.000
_cell.angle_alpha   90.00
_cell.angle_beta   90.00
_cell.angle_gamma   90.00
#
_symmetry.space_group_name_H-M   'P 1'
#
loop_
_entity.id
_entity.type
_entity.pdbx_description
1 polymer ?
#
loop_
_entity_poly.entity_id
_entity_poly.type
_entity_poly.pdbx_seq_one_letter_code
_entity_poly.pdbx_strand_id
1 'polypeptide(L)'
;MNSEDYRYLPACGADYVTVFQETYDLKKYETLHLLGHKRVWPYRFEAQERALRGGMRGVGFSALLGLSDYHKDALATALHVYYLQRKYPQAEFSLSCPRLRPIINNEKINPLDVSEKVLCQILCAYRIFLPYVGITVSSRENARFRNGIAKICATKISAGVSTGIGDHEEKYTGRDTGKTGDEQFEISDTRSIRSMYGDMEREGRQPALNDYLYV
;
A
#
# COMPACT_ATOMS: atom_id res chain seq x y z
N MET A 1 0.96 5.93 17.26
CA MET A 1 1.94 5.14 18.02
C MET A 1 3.26 5.88 18.04
N ASN A 2 3.94 5.92 19.18
CA ASN A 2 5.31 6.42 19.32
C ASN A 2 6.32 5.27 19.17
N SER A 3 7.64 5.56 19.23
CA SER A 3 8.66 4.52 19.07
C SER A 3 8.67 3.48 20.20
N GLU A 4 8.23 3.85 21.39
CA GLU A 4 8.12 2.93 22.53
C GLU A 4 6.97 1.93 22.33
N ASP A 5 5.83 2.41 21.82
CA ASP A 5 4.69 1.53 21.50
C ASP A 5 5.10 0.48 20.45
N TYR A 6 5.89 0.88 19.44
CA TYR A 6 6.37 -0.05 18.41
C TYR A 6 7.30 -1.15 18.95
N ARG A 7 8.00 -0.93 20.07
CA ARG A 7 8.89 -1.96 20.66
C ARG A 7 8.16 -3.22 21.13
N TYR A 8 6.89 -3.11 21.45
CA TYR A 8 6.09 -4.25 21.90
C TYR A 8 5.59 -5.12 20.75
N LEU A 9 5.45 -4.56 19.55
CA LEU A 9 4.83 -5.25 18.43
C LEU A 9 5.61 -6.47 17.96
N PRO A 10 6.96 -6.46 17.82
CA PRO A 10 7.71 -7.63 17.42
C PRO A 10 7.56 -8.81 18.41
N ALA A 11 7.48 -8.54 19.70
CA ALA A 11 7.23 -9.57 20.71
C ALA A 11 5.83 -10.19 20.58
N CYS A 12 4.88 -9.49 19.95
CA CYS A 12 3.54 -9.98 19.63
C CYS A 12 3.45 -10.62 18.23
N GLY A 13 4.56 -10.73 17.50
CA GLY A 13 4.60 -11.30 16.15
C GLY A 13 4.31 -10.31 15.02
N ALA A 14 4.19 -9.01 15.29
CA ALA A 14 3.97 -7.98 14.27
C ALA A 14 5.26 -7.19 14.06
N ASP A 15 5.99 -7.49 13.00
CA ASP A 15 7.32 -6.95 12.71
C ASP A 15 7.36 -5.99 11.51
N TYR A 16 6.22 -5.80 10.83
CA TYR A 16 6.10 -4.96 9.64
C TYR A 16 4.93 -4.00 9.76
N VAL A 17 5.13 -2.73 9.38
CA VAL A 17 4.07 -1.74 9.40
C VAL A 17 3.97 -0.95 8.09
N THR A 18 2.75 -0.75 7.63
CA THR A 18 2.46 0.09 6.47
C THR A 18 1.64 1.30 6.91
N VAL A 19 2.14 2.49 6.60
CA VAL A 19 1.45 3.75 6.89
C VAL A 19 1.42 4.60 5.62
N PHE A 20 0.24 4.83 5.07
CA PHE A 20 0.08 5.65 3.89
C PHE A 20 0.16 7.13 4.25
N GLN A 21 1.04 7.87 3.58
CA GLN A 21 1.13 9.33 3.70
C GLN A 21 -0.08 10.03 3.09
N GLU A 22 -0.73 9.41 2.14
CA GLU A 22 -1.83 9.89 1.30
C GLU A 22 -1.34 10.89 0.25
N THR A 23 -0.87 12.06 0.66
CA THR A 23 -0.19 13.05 -0.20
C THR A 23 0.94 13.74 0.56
N TYR A 24 1.98 14.14 -0.15
CA TYR A 24 3.08 14.95 0.37
C TYR A 24 2.82 16.44 0.23
N ASP A 25 1.74 16.84 -0.44
CA ASP A 25 1.28 18.22 -0.48
C ASP A 25 0.60 18.60 0.85
N LEU A 26 1.31 19.35 1.68
CA LEU A 26 0.83 19.76 3.01
C LEU A 26 -0.50 20.52 2.93
N LYS A 27 -0.63 21.46 1.99
CA LYS A 27 -1.86 22.26 1.87
C LYS A 27 -3.06 21.37 1.51
N LYS A 28 -2.85 20.47 0.54
CA LYS A 28 -3.90 19.50 0.17
C LYS A 28 -4.22 18.56 1.30
N TYR A 29 -3.20 18.07 2.02
CA TYR A 29 -3.37 17.17 3.17
C TYR A 29 -4.26 17.77 4.25
N GLU A 30 -4.02 19.04 4.61
CA GLU A 30 -4.81 19.76 5.62
C GLU A 30 -6.28 19.93 5.22
N THR A 31 -6.59 20.05 3.92
CA THR A 31 -7.97 20.13 3.43
C THR A 31 -8.72 18.81 3.46
N LEU A 32 -7.99 17.67 3.48
CA LEU A 32 -8.56 16.34 3.44
C LEU A 32 -8.70 15.70 4.83
N HIS A 33 -7.79 16.04 5.74
CA HIS A 33 -7.71 15.42 7.07
C HIS A 33 -8.06 16.42 8.18
N LEU A 34 -9.35 16.70 8.32
CA LEU A 34 -9.85 17.75 9.22
C LEU A 34 -9.88 17.33 10.69
N LEU A 35 -10.01 16.04 10.98
CA LEU A 35 -10.20 15.51 12.33
C LEU A 35 -9.40 14.22 12.56
N GLY A 36 -9.27 13.82 13.83
CA GLY A 36 -8.61 12.58 14.24
C GLY A 36 -7.08 12.64 14.21
N HIS A 37 -6.45 11.53 14.55
CA HIS A 37 -4.98 11.41 14.67
C HIS A 37 -4.25 11.60 13.34
N LYS A 38 -4.91 11.30 12.23
CA LYS A 38 -4.37 11.45 10.88
C LYS A 38 -4.16 12.91 10.47
N ARG A 39 -4.80 13.85 11.18
CA ARG A 39 -4.75 15.30 10.89
C ARG A 39 -3.34 15.89 10.98
N VAL A 40 -2.49 15.36 11.84
CA VAL A 40 -1.17 15.95 12.13
C VAL A 40 -0.15 15.47 11.11
N TRP A 41 0.08 16.26 10.05
CA TRP A 41 0.95 15.90 8.93
C TRP A 41 2.38 15.53 9.33
N PRO A 42 3.11 16.30 10.16
CA PRO A 42 4.47 15.91 10.55
C PRO A 42 4.50 14.58 11.28
N TYR A 43 3.54 14.35 12.17
CA TYR A 43 3.42 13.08 12.89
C TYR A 43 3.14 11.91 11.94
N ARG A 44 2.34 12.13 10.89
CA ARG A 44 2.07 11.12 9.86
C ARG A 44 3.31 10.85 9.01
N PHE A 45 4.00 11.90 8.58
CA PHE A 45 5.22 11.82 7.79
C PHE A 45 6.33 11.01 8.48
N GLU A 46 6.50 11.17 9.79
CA GLU A 46 7.52 10.47 10.57
C GLU A 46 7.09 9.04 11.02
N ALA A 47 5.93 8.55 10.61
CA ALA A 47 5.39 7.30 11.15
C ALA A 47 6.31 6.09 10.89
N GLN A 48 6.86 5.96 9.68
CA GLN A 48 7.77 4.88 9.32
C GLN A 48 9.08 4.96 10.11
N GLU A 49 9.63 6.16 10.27
CA GLU A 49 10.85 6.32 11.03
C GLU A 49 10.65 6.01 12.52
N ARG A 50 9.50 6.40 13.10
CA ARG A 50 9.17 6.00 14.49
C ARG A 50 9.07 4.49 14.64
N ALA A 51 8.49 3.80 13.65
CA ALA A 51 8.41 2.35 13.64
C ALA A 51 9.80 1.70 13.59
N LEU A 52 10.68 2.17 12.70
CA LEU A 52 12.07 1.69 12.60
C LEU A 52 12.86 1.94 13.89
N ARG A 53 12.71 3.10 14.51
CA ARG A 53 13.30 3.38 15.84
C ARG A 53 12.76 2.45 16.93
N GLY A 54 11.53 1.98 16.79
CA GLY A 54 10.90 1.00 17.67
C GLY A 54 11.33 -0.44 17.40
N GLY A 55 12.17 -0.69 16.40
CA GLY A 55 12.70 -2.03 16.10
C GLY A 55 11.86 -2.86 15.13
N MET A 56 10.93 -2.23 14.40
CA MET A 56 10.21 -2.92 13.33
C MET A 56 11.19 -3.37 12.25
N ARG A 57 11.03 -4.61 11.77
CA ARG A 57 11.86 -5.21 10.70
C ARG A 57 11.70 -4.48 9.38
N GLY A 58 10.49 -4.01 9.08
CA GLY A 58 10.23 -3.34 7.82
C GLY A 58 9.08 -2.36 7.85
N VAL A 59 9.06 -1.49 6.84
CA VAL A 59 8.07 -0.43 6.70
C VAL A 59 7.60 -0.26 5.26
N GLY A 60 6.30 0.00 5.12
CA GLY A 60 5.66 0.27 3.84
C GLY A 60 5.28 1.74 3.68
N PHE A 61 5.50 2.26 2.49
CA PHE A 61 5.21 3.63 2.08
C PHE A 61 4.15 3.67 1.00
N SER A 62 3.37 4.73 0.99
CA SER A 62 2.42 4.98 -0.09
C SER A 62 1.95 6.43 -0.10
N ALA A 63 1.77 6.97 -1.30
CA ALA A 63 0.84 8.05 -1.57
C ALA A 63 -0.38 7.50 -2.32
N LEU A 64 -1.55 8.11 -2.12
CA LEU A 64 -2.73 7.84 -2.93
C LEU A 64 -2.68 8.77 -4.15
N LEU A 65 -2.20 8.24 -5.26
CA LEU A 65 -1.95 9.01 -6.49
C LEU A 65 -3.27 9.56 -7.06
N GLY A 66 -3.30 10.86 -7.29
CA GLY A 66 -4.48 11.60 -7.78
C GLY A 66 -5.17 12.46 -6.70
N LEU A 67 -4.75 12.41 -5.44
CA LEU A 67 -5.21 13.35 -4.43
C LEU A 67 -4.64 14.76 -4.65
N SER A 68 -3.38 14.83 -5.09
CA SER A 68 -2.68 16.04 -5.49
C SER A 68 -1.88 15.77 -6.77
N ASP A 69 -0.89 16.58 -7.10
CA ASP A 69 0.01 16.35 -8.23
C ASP A 69 0.75 15.01 -8.05
N TYR A 70 0.38 14.02 -8.85
CA TYR A 70 0.89 12.67 -8.72
C TYR A 70 2.39 12.56 -9.03
N HIS A 71 2.97 13.47 -9.83
CA HIS A 71 4.40 13.49 -10.09
C HIS A 71 5.18 13.85 -8.82
N LYS A 72 4.69 14.88 -8.11
CA LYS A 72 5.29 15.31 -6.84
C LYS A 72 5.13 14.25 -5.77
N ASP A 73 3.93 13.68 -5.65
CA ASP A 73 3.66 12.63 -4.66
C ASP A 73 4.49 11.38 -4.93
N ALA A 74 4.62 10.95 -6.19
CA ALA A 74 5.45 9.82 -6.56
C ALA A 74 6.94 10.08 -6.25
N LEU A 75 7.47 11.23 -6.66
CA LEU A 75 8.86 11.60 -6.38
C LEU A 75 9.13 11.72 -4.87
N ALA A 76 8.24 12.39 -4.13
CA ALA A 76 8.39 12.56 -2.68
C ALA A 76 8.35 11.23 -1.94
N THR A 77 7.46 10.30 -2.36
CA THR A 77 7.42 8.93 -1.81
C THR A 77 8.77 8.22 -2.03
N ALA A 78 9.32 8.28 -3.23
CA ALA A 78 10.60 7.66 -3.55
C ALA A 78 11.76 8.26 -2.74
N LEU A 79 11.81 9.59 -2.61
CA LEU A 79 12.83 10.27 -1.83
C LEU A 79 12.71 9.96 -0.33
N HIS A 80 11.50 9.85 0.20
CA HIS A 80 11.27 9.47 1.60
C HIS A 80 11.83 8.08 1.88
N VAL A 81 11.54 7.10 1.02
CA VAL A 81 12.14 5.77 1.10
C VAL A 81 13.65 5.82 0.97
N TYR A 82 14.17 6.54 -0.02
CA TYR A 82 15.61 6.65 -0.29
C TYR A 82 16.38 7.14 0.95
N TYR A 83 15.91 8.21 1.59
CA TYR A 83 16.58 8.75 2.76
C TYR A 83 16.49 7.82 3.98
N LEU A 84 15.35 7.20 4.23
CA LEU A 84 15.21 6.27 5.35
C LEU A 84 15.98 4.97 5.12
N GLN A 85 16.04 4.46 3.89
CA GLN A 85 16.84 3.28 3.56
C GLN A 85 18.34 3.51 3.80
N ARG A 86 18.83 4.71 3.53
CA ARG A 86 20.23 5.07 3.85
C ARG A 86 20.48 5.19 5.36
N LYS A 87 19.47 5.62 6.11
CA LYS A 87 19.55 5.78 7.56
C LYS A 87 19.38 4.46 8.32
N TYR A 88 18.61 3.52 7.75
CA TYR A 88 18.28 2.22 8.34
C TYR A 88 18.54 1.10 7.32
N PRO A 89 19.82 0.84 6.96
CA PRO A 89 20.15 -0.12 5.89
C PRO A 89 19.78 -1.57 6.21
N GLN A 90 19.57 -1.89 7.48
CA GLN A 90 19.16 -3.23 7.94
C GLN A 90 17.66 -3.48 7.81
N ALA A 91 16.86 -2.44 7.54
CA ALA A 91 15.41 -2.57 7.49
C ALA A 91 14.90 -2.91 6.09
N GLU A 92 13.75 -3.58 6.04
CA GLU A 92 13.04 -3.83 4.79
C GLU A 92 12.14 -2.64 4.43
N PHE A 93 12.12 -2.29 3.17
CA PHE A 93 11.31 -1.20 2.63
C PHE A 93 10.40 -1.69 1.52
N SER A 94 9.15 -1.23 1.51
CA SER A 94 8.25 -1.45 0.39
C SER A 94 7.48 -0.19 0.02
N LEU A 95 7.10 -0.15 -1.25
CA LEU A 95 6.25 0.88 -1.85
C LEU A 95 4.93 0.27 -2.29
N SER A 96 3.85 0.96 -2.01
CA SER A 96 2.55 0.71 -2.62
C SER A 96 2.05 1.99 -3.24
N CYS A 97 1.56 1.94 -4.47
CA CYS A 97 1.10 3.12 -5.19
C CYS A 97 -0.35 2.91 -5.66
N PRO A 98 -1.32 2.92 -4.74
CA PRO A 98 -2.70 2.95 -5.15
C PRO A 98 -2.99 4.27 -5.84
N ARG A 99 -3.71 4.21 -6.94
CA ARG A 99 -4.30 5.41 -7.54
C ARG A 99 -5.70 5.61 -7.03
N LEU A 100 -6.13 6.86 -7.01
CA LEU A 100 -7.49 7.23 -6.64
C LEU A 100 -8.48 6.51 -7.57
N ARG A 101 -9.49 5.90 -6.99
CA ARG A 101 -10.60 5.24 -7.70
C ARG A 101 -11.88 5.99 -7.36
N PRO A 102 -12.94 5.85 -8.17
CA PRO A 102 -14.23 6.39 -7.81
C PRO A 102 -14.60 6.00 -6.39
N ILE A 103 -15.01 6.98 -5.60
CA ILE A 103 -15.49 6.75 -4.24
C ILE A 103 -17.00 6.63 -4.33
N ILE A 104 -17.55 5.57 -3.78
CA ILE A 104 -18.99 5.36 -3.73
C ILE A 104 -19.61 6.57 -3.03
N ASN A 105 -20.63 7.17 -3.64
CA ASN A 105 -21.34 8.36 -3.16
C ASN A 105 -20.54 9.69 -3.16
N ASN A 106 -19.44 9.80 -3.91
CA ASN A 106 -18.72 11.07 -4.05
C ASN A 106 -18.33 11.37 -5.50
N GLU A 107 -19.18 12.07 -6.23
CA GLU A 107 -18.95 12.46 -7.62
C GLU A 107 -17.96 13.64 -7.81
N LYS A 108 -17.57 14.31 -6.71
CA LYS A 108 -16.70 15.49 -6.76
C LYS A 108 -15.21 15.13 -6.95
N ILE A 109 -14.85 13.89 -6.79
CA ILE A 109 -13.47 13.41 -6.95
C ILE A 109 -13.36 12.74 -8.31
N ASN A 110 -12.60 13.37 -9.22
CA ASN A 110 -12.32 12.79 -10.53
C ASN A 110 -11.03 11.93 -10.45
N PRO A 111 -11.14 10.60 -10.55
CA PRO A 111 -9.99 9.71 -10.39
C PRO A 111 -9.18 9.50 -11.68
N LEU A 112 -9.44 10.23 -12.76
CA LEU A 112 -8.91 9.94 -14.10
C LEU A 112 -7.50 10.47 -14.36
N ASP A 113 -6.91 11.26 -13.44
CA ASP A 113 -5.59 11.88 -13.64
C ASP A 113 -4.45 10.86 -13.73
N VAL A 114 -4.61 9.68 -13.13
CA VAL A 114 -3.58 8.63 -13.12
C VAL A 114 -4.08 7.41 -13.89
N SER A 115 -3.71 7.34 -15.17
CA SER A 115 -4.02 6.18 -16.01
C SER A 115 -3.18 4.95 -15.67
N GLU A 116 -3.55 3.75 -16.17
CA GLU A 116 -2.73 2.53 -16.05
C GLU A 116 -1.32 2.74 -16.61
N LYS A 117 -1.20 3.48 -17.73
CA LYS A 117 0.10 3.79 -18.34
C LYS A 117 0.97 4.61 -17.40
N VAL A 118 0.41 5.64 -16.77
CA VAL A 118 1.11 6.48 -15.82
C VAL A 118 1.52 5.68 -14.58
N LEU A 119 0.63 4.85 -14.05
CA LEU A 119 0.96 3.98 -12.93
C LEU A 119 2.11 3.02 -13.27
N CYS A 120 2.08 2.40 -14.45
CA CYS A 120 3.16 1.54 -14.93
C CYS A 120 4.49 2.29 -15.00
N GLN A 121 4.50 3.52 -15.53
CA GLN A 121 5.71 4.36 -15.60
C GLN A 121 6.27 4.67 -14.21
N ILE A 122 5.41 5.02 -13.25
CA ILE A 122 5.82 5.30 -11.86
C ILE A 122 6.44 4.06 -11.22
N LEU A 123 5.80 2.89 -11.35
CA LEU A 123 6.31 1.65 -10.77
C LEU A 123 7.65 1.23 -11.40
N CYS A 124 7.81 1.40 -12.71
CA CYS A 124 9.10 1.17 -13.38
C CYS A 124 10.18 2.16 -12.93
N ALA A 125 9.84 3.45 -12.79
CA ALA A 125 10.74 4.46 -12.25
C ALA A 125 11.20 4.13 -10.83
N TYR A 126 10.29 3.66 -9.96
CA TYR A 126 10.65 3.20 -8.62
C TYR A 126 11.60 2.01 -8.66
N ARG A 127 11.38 1.03 -9.53
CA ARG A 127 12.27 -0.13 -9.67
C ARG A 127 13.68 0.28 -10.09
N ILE A 128 13.80 1.29 -10.98
CA ILE A 128 15.10 1.81 -11.44
C ILE A 128 15.78 2.61 -10.33
N PHE A 129 15.05 3.49 -9.65
CA PHE A 129 15.60 4.37 -8.62
C PHE A 129 15.89 3.65 -7.29
N LEU A 130 15.07 2.66 -6.95
CA LEU A 130 15.12 1.90 -5.69
C LEU A 130 15.14 0.38 -6.00
N PRO A 131 16.26 -0.16 -6.49
CA PRO A 131 16.31 -1.51 -7.07
C PRO A 131 15.97 -2.64 -6.08
N TYR A 132 16.19 -2.43 -4.79
CA TYR A 132 15.98 -3.45 -3.75
C TYR A 132 14.67 -3.30 -2.97
N VAL A 133 13.89 -2.27 -3.24
CA VAL A 133 12.63 -2.02 -2.53
C VAL A 133 11.52 -2.95 -3.02
N GLY A 134 10.74 -3.49 -2.10
CA GLY A 134 9.52 -4.21 -2.43
C GLY A 134 8.51 -3.29 -3.11
N ILE A 135 7.86 -3.74 -4.19
CA ILE A 135 6.80 -2.99 -4.88
C ILE A 135 5.51 -3.80 -4.79
N THR A 136 4.53 -3.26 -4.09
CA THR A 136 3.21 -3.89 -3.88
C THR A 136 2.18 -3.30 -4.82
N VAL A 137 1.44 -4.16 -5.53
CA VAL A 137 0.32 -3.74 -6.38
C VAL A 137 -1.01 -4.20 -5.78
N SER A 138 -1.88 -3.23 -5.56
CA SER A 138 -3.18 -3.39 -4.93
C SER A 138 -4.21 -4.09 -5.85
N SER A 139 -5.19 -4.75 -5.23
CA SER A 139 -6.39 -5.29 -5.90
C SER A 139 -7.35 -4.21 -6.47
N ARG A 140 -7.06 -2.92 -6.24
CA ARG A 140 -7.74 -1.82 -6.95
C ARG A 140 -7.51 -1.87 -8.46
N GLU A 141 -6.39 -2.46 -8.90
CA GLU A 141 -6.06 -2.65 -10.30
C GLU A 141 -6.63 -3.96 -10.84
N ASN A 142 -6.99 -3.97 -12.12
CA ASN A 142 -7.54 -5.16 -12.76
C ASN A 142 -6.50 -6.29 -12.92
N ALA A 143 -6.98 -7.51 -13.10
CA ALA A 143 -6.16 -8.71 -13.20
C ALA A 143 -5.11 -8.64 -14.31
N ARG A 144 -5.48 -8.11 -15.50
CA ARG A 144 -4.57 -7.95 -16.64
C ARG A 144 -3.38 -7.06 -16.29
N PHE A 145 -3.63 -5.88 -15.71
CA PHE A 145 -2.57 -4.96 -15.32
C PHE A 145 -1.67 -5.60 -14.25
N ARG A 146 -2.26 -6.21 -13.23
CA ARG A 146 -1.52 -6.83 -12.11
C ARG A 146 -0.63 -7.99 -12.57
N ASN A 147 -1.14 -8.85 -13.43
CA ASN A 147 -0.35 -9.92 -14.01
C ASN A 147 0.78 -9.38 -14.90
N GLY A 148 0.52 -8.33 -15.69
CA GLY A 148 1.52 -7.66 -16.52
C GLY A 148 2.64 -7.02 -15.69
N ILE A 149 2.29 -6.22 -14.69
CA ILE A 149 3.28 -5.50 -13.87
C ILE A 149 4.11 -6.43 -12.97
N ALA A 150 3.57 -7.58 -12.59
CA ALA A 150 4.32 -8.62 -11.89
C ALA A 150 5.45 -9.22 -12.73
N LYS A 151 5.35 -9.16 -14.06
CA LYS A 151 6.43 -9.58 -14.99
C LYS A 151 7.54 -8.53 -15.10
N ILE A 152 7.24 -7.28 -14.77
CA ILE A 152 8.13 -6.15 -15.03
C ILE A 152 8.85 -5.71 -13.76
N CYS A 153 8.13 -5.36 -12.70
CA CYS A 153 8.74 -4.71 -11.55
C CYS A 153 8.06 -4.97 -10.19
N ALA A 154 6.80 -5.42 -10.15
CA ALA A 154 6.14 -5.68 -8.88
C ALA A 154 6.70 -6.94 -8.20
N THR A 155 6.84 -6.90 -6.89
CA THR A 155 7.35 -8.01 -6.07
C THR A 155 6.30 -8.58 -5.13
N LYS A 156 5.24 -7.81 -4.85
CA LYS A 156 4.15 -8.21 -3.96
C LYS A 156 2.81 -7.89 -4.60
N ILE A 157 1.86 -8.80 -4.49
CA ILE A 157 0.51 -8.64 -5.02
C ILE A 157 -0.49 -9.06 -3.94
N SER A 158 -1.43 -8.18 -3.61
CA SER A 158 -2.51 -8.52 -2.67
C SER A 158 -3.55 -9.43 -3.34
N ALA A 159 -4.16 -10.33 -2.59
CA ALA A 159 -5.25 -11.19 -3.07
C ALA A 159 -6.30 -11.42 -1.99
N GLY A 160 -7.53 -11.67 -2.37
CA GLY A 160 -8.63 -11.95 -1.45
C GLY A 160 -8.95 -10.79 -0.50
N VAL A 161 -8.70 -9.56 -0.93
CA VAL A 161 -8.91 -8.35 -0.12
C VAL A 161 -10.40 -8.01 -0.10
N SER A 162 -10.89 -7.59 1.06
CA SER A 162 -12.17 -6.93 1.25
C SER A 162 -11.95 -5.56 1.91
N THR A 163 -12.77 -4.58 1.60
CA THR A 163 -12.70 -3.22 2.14
C THR A 163 -13.92 -2.84 2.98
N GLY A 164 -14.89 -3.74 3.11
CA GLY A 164 -16.03 -3.56 4.00
C GLY A 164 -15.64 -3.63 5.47
N ILE A 165 -16.31 -2.85 6.30
CA ILE A 165 -16.10 -2.85 7.74
C ILE A 165 -16.77 -4.12 8.32
N GLY A 166 -15.95 -5.02 8.86
CA GLY A 166 -16.44 -6.29 9.42
C GLY A 166 -16.43 -7.48 8.47
N ASP A 167 -16.19 -7.30 7.18
CA ASP A 167 -16.16 -8.37 6.16
C ASP A 167 -15.29 -9.57 6.53
N HIS A 168 -14.21 -9.34 7.26
CA HIS A 168 -13.34 -10.43 7.71
C HIS A 168 -14.02 -11.31 8.74
N GLU A 169 -14.82 -10.74 9.65
CA GLU A 169 -15.58 -11.49 10.65
C GLU A 169 -16.66 -12.31 9.97
N GLU A 170 -17.38 -11.74 9.00
CA GLU A 170 -18.39 -12.44 8.20
C GLU A 170 -17.84 -13.64 7.44
N LYS A 171 -16.67 -13.47 6.81
CA LYS A 171 -15.97 -14.56 6.11
C LYS A 171 -15.65 -15.75 7.02
N TYR A 172 -15.29 -15.49 8.28
CA TYR A 172 -14.92 -16.54 9.23
C TYR A 172 -16.10 -17.09 10.02
N THR A 173 -17.11 -16.29 10.28
CA THR A 173 -18.26 -16.70 11.11
C THR A 173 -19.48 -17.14 10.29
N GLY A 174 -19.51 -16.85 8.97
CA GLY A 174 -20.63 -17.13 8.10
C GLY A 174 -21.89 -16.33 8.44
N ARG A 175 -21.79 -15.30 9.25
CA ARG A 175 -22.90 -14.40 9.60
C ARG A 175 -22.94 -13.25 8.61
N ASP A 176 -23.97 -13.22 7.79
CA ASP A 176 -24.30 -12.05 6.96
C ASP A 176 -24.82 -10.93 7.88
N THR A 177 -24.06 -9.85 8.03
CA THR A 177 -24.49 -8.69 8.83
C THR A 177 -25.43 -7.78 8.05
N GLY A 178 -25.72 -8.09 6.78
CA GLY A 178 -26.64 -7.31 5.93
C GLY A 178 -26.15 -5.90 5.60
N LYS A 179 -24.89 -5.57 5.89
CA LYS A 179 -24.26 -4.28 5.58
C LYS A 179 -23.66 -4.30 4.18
N THR A 180 -24.46 -4.05 3.19
CA THR A 180 -23.99 -3.73 1.84
C THR A 180 -23.76 -2.23 1.73
N GLY A 181 -22.57 -1.81 1.26
CA GLY A 181 -22.29 -0.40 0.94
C GLY A 181 -21.28 0.32 1.81
N ASP A 182 -20.61 -0.36 2.75
CA ASP A 182 -19.54 0.19 3.57
C ASP A 182 -18.15 0.13 2.89
N GLU A 183 -18.10 -0.23 1.62
CA GLU A 183 -16.86 -0.33 0.86
C GLU A 183 -16.23 1.06 0.68
N GLN A 184 -14.99 1.22 1.13
CA GLN A 184 -14.26 2.49 1.04
C GLN A 184 -13.88 2.85 -0.39
N PHE A 185 -13.70 1.85 -1.27
CA PHE A 185 -13.34 2.01 -2.68
C PHE A 185 -13.57 0.72 -3.46
N GLU A 186 -13.68 0.85 -4.77
CA GLU A 186 -13.85 -0.27 -5.68
C GLU A 186 -12.62 -1.18 -5.72
N ILE A 187 -12.85 -2.50 -5.58
CA ILE A 187 -11.86 -3.56 -5.82
C ILE A 187 -12.11 -4.11 -7.23
N SER A 188 -11.14 -3.96 -8.12
CA SER A 188 -11.25 -4.42 -9.50
C SER A 188 -10.85 -5.87 -9.69
N ASP A 189 -9.92 -6.39 -8.87
CA ASP A 189 -9.49 -7.79 -8.91
C ASP A 189 -9.89 -8.50 -7.62
N THR A 190 -10.95 -9.29 -7.72
CA THR A 190 -11.57 -10.04 -6.62
C THR A 190 -11.04 -11.46 -6.47
N ARG A 191 -9.99 -11.84 -7.24
CA ARG A 191 -9.45 -13.20 -7.17
C ARG A 191 -9.00 -13.58 -5.76
N SER A 192 -9.36 -14.80 -5.36
CA SER A 192 -8.87 -15.39 -4.12
C SER A 192 -7.35 -15.66 -4.19
N ILE A 193 -6.72 -15.86 -3.04
CA ILE A 193 -5.29 -16.25 -2.95
C ILE A 193 -5.03 -17.50 -3.81
N ARG A 194 -5.89 -18.51 -3.72
CA ARG A 194 -5.76 -19.77 -4.49
C ARG A 194 -5.82 -19.54 -6.01
N SER A 195 -6.77 -18.71 -6.46
CA SER A 195 -6.90 -18.37 -7.88
C SER A 195 -5.66 -17.59 -8.37
N MET A 196 -5.23 -16.60 -7.60
CA MET A 196 -4.05 -15.79 -7.94
C MET A 196 -2.77 -16.65 -7.98
N TYR A 197 -2.61 -17.54 -7.03
CA TYR A 197 -1.48 -18.47 -6.96
C TYR A 197 -1.41 -19.33 -8.24
N GLY A 198 -2.52 -19.99 -8.60
CA GLY A 198 -2.58 -20.82 -9.80
C GLY A 198 -2.37 -20.03 -11.10
N ASP A 199 -2.81 -18.76 -11.17
CA ASP A 199 -2.53 -17.90 -12.32
C ASP A 199 -1.03 -17.61 -12.46
N MET A 200 -0.36 -17.31 -11.34
CA MET A 200 1.08 -17.04 -11.35
C MET A 200 1.89 -18.27 -11.73
N GLU A 201 1.52 -19.46 -11.22
CA GLU A 201 2.18 -20.72 -11.60
C GLU A 201 2.03 -21.02 -13.09
N ARG A 202 0.81 -20.84 -13.67
CA ARG A 202 0.58 -21.02 -15.10
C ARG A 202 1.42 -20.06 -15.96
N GLU A 203 1.78 -18.92 -15.41
CA GLU A 203 2.65 -17.94 -16.08
C GLU A 203 4.14 -18.17 -15.77
N GLY A 204 4.51 -19.31 -15.18
CA GLY A 204 5.88 -19.70 -14.90
C GLY A 204 6.53 -18.98 -13.70
N ARG A 205 5.72 -18.47 -12.76
CA ARG A 205 6.20 -17.84 -11.53
C ARG A 205 5.89 -18.71 -10.32
N GLN A 206 6.75 -18.64 -9.34
CA GLN A 206 6.56 -19.32 -8.06
C GLN A 206 6.18 -18.28 -6.99
N PRO A 207 4.89 -18.15 -6.63
CA PRO A 207 4.48 -17.26 -5.56
C PRO A 207 5.01 -17.74 -4.21
N ALA A 208 5.53 -16.81 -3.41
CA ALA A 208 5.87 -17.04 -2.03
C ALA A 208 4.83 -16.37 -1.12
N LEU A 209 4.36 -17.09 -0.10
CA LEU A 209 3.37 -16.59 0.85
C LEU A 209 4.01 -15.94 2.07
N ASN A 210 5.32 -16.08 2.23
CA ASN A 210 6.11 -15.53 3.33
C ASN A 210 7.05 -14.42 2.82
N ASP A 211 7.22 -13.37 3.61
CA ASP A 211 8.07 -12.23 3.28
C ASP A 211 9.53 -12.40 3.67
N TYR A 212 9.87 -13.42 4.47
CA TYR A 212 11.21 -13.61 4.97
C TYR A 212 11.73 -15.02 4.67
N LEU A 213 13.00 -15.03 4.31
CA LEU A 213 13.77 -16.26 4.29
C LEU A 213 14.22 -16.50 5.73
N TYR A 214 13.86 -17.64 6.28
CA TYR A 214 14.53 -18.16 7.46
C TYR A 214 15.94 -18.60 7.01
N VAL A 215 16.94 -17.83 7.36
CA VAL A 215 18.36 -18.19 7.19
C VAL A 215 18.81 -18.87 8.44
#